data_4250e9aa9078fc7eabde99525b2a4761
#
_entry.id   4250e9aa9078fc7eabde99525b2a4761
#
_cell.length_a   1.000
_cell.length_b   1.000
_cell.length_c   1.000
_cell.angle_alpha   90.00
_cell.angle_beta   90.00
_cell.angle_gamma   90.00
#
_symmetry.space_group_name_H-M   'P 1'
#
loop_
_entity.id
_entity.type
_entity.pdbx_description
1 polymer ?
#
loop_
_entity_poly.entity_id
_entity_poly.type
_entity_poly.pdbx_seq_one_letter_code
_entity_poly.pdbx_strand_id
1 'polypeptide(L)'
;MSSTRLEDIAKKLEGAKLPDVDFDAYYQTQTSDNDKIKRVVDYFNELDHYLEHGEEVKGAKLPFSKTHNLFRFRQGEVTLWTGYNGHKKSMMLGFCAIEFLKVKEKVCIASFEMKPIKTIIRMARQYTHSSECSYETVADFMQFAASDLYVFDHQGNLNASRLYAVIYYSAKELGVKHFIIDSLMRVIAGEDKYNEQKDFVVQLCNLAIELDIHIHLVHHTKKGKENEPSNRYDAKGSGAISDNVHNSLIVWSNKDKEPEKPDVILKCDKQREGEWEGSIALSFDASTMRFNEMFSERSGA
;
A
#
# COMPACT_ATOMS: atom_id res chain seq x y z
N MET A 1 -3.63 -4.62 -35.49
CA MET A 1 -2.37 -5.10 -34.87
C MET A 1 -2.40 -5.21 -33.33
N SER A 2 -3.42 -4.73 -32.66
CA SER A 2 -3.43 -4.56 -31.19
C SER A 2 -3.98 -5.73 -30.37
N SER A 3 -4.96 -6.49 -30.90
CA SER A 3 -5.54 -7.66 -30.21
C SER A 3 -4.54 -8.81 -30.04
N THR A 4 -3.73 -9.05 -31.06
CA THR A 4 -2.78 -10.17 -31.11
C THR A 4 -1.73 -10.15 -30.00
N ARG A 5 -1.28 -8.96 -29.57
CA ARG A 5 -0.24 -8.82 -28.50
C ARG A 5 -0.76 -9.19 -27.11
N LEU A 6 -2.01 -8.82 -26.77
CA LEU A 6 -2.63 -9.23 -25.51
C LEU A 6 -2.92 -10.73 -25.48
N GLU A 7 -3.38 -11.28 -26.60
CA GLU A 7 -3.62 -12.72 -26.74
C GLU A 7 -2.32 -13.53 -26.63
N ASP A 8 -1.21 -13.04 -27.20
CA ASP A 8 0.10 -13.68 -27.09
C ASP A 8 0.67 -13.62 -25.65
N ILE A 9 0.46 -12.49 -24.95
CA ILE A 9 0.82 -12.36 -23.53
C ILE A 9 -0.05 -13.29 -22.69
N ALA A 10 -1.35 -13.32 -22.92
CA ALA A 10 -2.27 -14.20 -22.23
C ALA A 10 -1.90 -15.68 -22.42
N LYS A 11 -1.59 -16.10 -23.65
CA LYS A 11 -1.12 -17.46 -23.92
C LYS A 11 0.20 -17.82 -23.22
N LYS A 12 1.16 -16.88 -23.16
CA LYS A 12 2.42 -17.11 -22.44
C LYS A 12 2.20 -17.25 -20.94
N LEU A 13 1.14 -16.63 -20.39
CA LEU A 13 0.77 -16.64 -18.98
C LEU A 13 -0.29 -17.69 -18.64
N GLU A 14 -0.87 -18.39 -19.61
CA GLU A 14 -1.93 -19.40 -19.41
C GLU A 14 -1.52 -20.55 -18.48
N GLY A 15 -0.23 -20.85 -18.36
CA GLY A 15 0.32 -21.81 -17.39
C GLY A 15 0.40 -21.30 -15.94
N ALA A 16 0.09 -20.04 -15.70
CA ALA A 16 0.24 -19.35 -14.39
C ALA A 16 -1.09 -19.12 -13.65
N LYS A 17 -2.17 -19.84 -14.01
CA LYS A 17 -3.41 -19.78 -13.21
C LYS A 17 -3.15 -20.32 -11.82
N LEU A 18 -3.40 -19.47 -10.82
CA LEU A 18 -3.37 -19.90 -9.43
C LEU A 18 -4.50 -20.91 -9.19
N PRO A 19 -4.26 -21.98 -8.41
CA PRO A 19 -5.30 -22.91 -8.03
C PRO A 19 -6.38 -22.24 -7.18
N ASP A 20 -7.59 -22.78 -7.21
CA ASP A 20 -8.61 -22.43 -6.22
C ASP A 20 -8.13 -22.91 -4.84
N VAL A 21 -8.00 -21.96 -3.89
CA VAL A 21 -7.47 -22.21 -2.55
C VAL A 21 -8.56 -22.04 -1.51
N ASP A 22 -8.72 -23.04 -0.65
CA ASP A 22 -9.44 -22.88 0.61
C ASP A 22 -8.54 -22.18 1.62
N PHE A 23 -8.62 -20.87 1.66
CA PHE A 23 -7.76 -20.03 2.50
C PHE A 23 -7.99 -20.29 4.00
N ASP A 24 -9.21 -20.62 4.43
CA ASP A 24 -9.51 -20.86 5.84
C ASP A 24 -8.88 -22.16 6.30
N ALA A 25 -8.98 -23.24 5.52
CA ALA A 25 -8.32 -24.50 5.80
C ALA A 25 -6.79 -24.36 5.78
N TYR A 26 -6.25 -23.61 4.80
CA TYR A 26 -4.81 -23.35 4.70
C TYR A 26 -4.28 -22.65 5.95
N TYR A 27 -4.95 -21.60 6.42
CA TYR A 27 -4.49 -20.82 7.59
C TYR A 27 -4.51 -21.65 8.89
N GLN A 28 -5.51 -22.52 9.07
CA GLN A 28 -5.61 -23.38 10.26
C GLN A 28 -4.50 -24.42 10.36
N THR A 29 -3.84 -24.78 9.24
CA THR A 29 -2.74 -25.74 9.23
C THR A 29 -1.39 -25.12 9.58
N GLN A 30 -1.32 -23.79 9.68
CA GLN A 30 -0.09 -23.07 9.95
C GLN A 30 0.06 -22.81 11.45
N THR A 31 1.08 -23.37 12.06
CA THR A 31 1.46 -23.06 13.44
C THR A 31 2.66 -22.13 13.45
N SER A 32 2.54 -20.96 14.07
CA SER A 32 3.65 -20.06 14.26
C SER A 32 4.44 -20.48 15.51
N ASP A 33 5.63 -21.03 15.33
CA ASP A 33 6.55 -21.42 16.42
C ASP A 33 7.75 -20.45 16.46
N ASN A 34 7.47 -19.15 16.42
CA ASN A 34 8.50 -18.10 16.25
C ASN A 34 8.93 -17.41 17.54
N ASP A 35 8.25 -17.68 18.66
CA ASP A 35 8.60 -17.06 19.95
C ASP A 35 9.89 -17.68 20.51
N LYS A 36 10.96 -16.90 20.51
CA LYS A 36 12.26 -17.32 21.03
C LYS A 36 12.79 -16.31 22.03
N ILE A 37 13.15 -16.80 23.21
CA ILE A 37 13.95 -16.02 24.15
C ILE A 37 15.41 -16.27 23.78
N LYS A 38 16.08 -15.19 23.35
CA LYS A 38 17.51 -15.21 22.97
C LYS A 38 18.32 -14.39 23.99
N ARG A 39 19.57 -14.80 24.21
CA ARG A 39 20.51 -13.97 24.97
C ARG A 39 21.03 -12.84 24.09
N VAL A 40 21.42 -11.73 24.67
CA VAL A 40 21.98 -10.60 23.91
C VAL A 40 23.18 -11.00 23.03
N VAL A 41 23.97 -11.95 23.49
CA VAL A 41 25.13 -12.46 22.72
C VAL A 41 24.77 -13.24 21.46
N ASP A 42 23.54 -13.75 21.37
CA ASP A 42 23.05 -14.48 20.20
C ASP A 42 22.77 -13.53 19.02
N TYR A 43 22.78 -12.20 19.26
CA TYR A 43 22.69 -11.14 18.27
C TYR A 43 24.05 -10.58 17.82
N PHE A 44 25.19 -11.21 18.26
CA PHE A 44 26.50 -10.66 18.00
C PHE A 44 26.75 -10.43 16.50
N ASN A 45 26.47 -11.40 15.64
CA ASN A 45 26.71 -11.28 14.21
C ASN A 45 25.86 -10.19 13.55
N GLU A 46 24.61 -10.03 14.00
CA GLU A 46 23.71 -8.98 13.53
C GLU A 46 24.22 -7.59 13.96
N LEU A 47 24.69 -7.47 15.21
CA LEU A 47 25.28 -6.24 15.73
C LEU A 47 26.63 -5.90 15.07
N ASP A 48 27.47 -6.88 14.83
CA ASP A 48 28.75 -6.71 14.15
C ASP A 48 28.56 -6.21 12.72
N HIS A 49 27.64 -6.84 11.98
CA HIS A 49 27.25 -6.37 10.65
C HIS A 49 26.69 -4.94 10.67
N TYR A 50 25.86 -4.61 11.66
CA TYR A 50 25.33 -3.25 11.83
C TYR A 50 26.44 -2.23 12.10
N LEU A 51 27.43 -2.57 12.94
CA LEU A 51 28.54 -1.69 13.27
C LEU A 51 29.50 -1.47 12.11
N GLU A 52 29.71 -2.51 11.28
CA GLU A 52 30.59 -2.41 10.10
C GLU A 52 29.97 -1.65 8.92
N HIS A 53 28.66 -1.82 8.69
CA HIS A 53 27.98 -1.32 7.49
C HIS A 53 26.99 -0.18 7.76
N GLY A 54 26.74 0.10 9.04
CA GLY A 54 25.69 1.03 9.47
C GLY A 54 24.28 0.44 9.31
N GLU A 55 23.29 1.25 9.59
CA GLU A 55 21.90 0.87 9.37
C GLU A 55 21.61 0.82 7.86
N GLU A 56 21.46 -0.38 7.33
CA GLU A 56 20.97 -0.54 5.98
C GLU A 56 19.52 -0.04 5.91
N VAL A 57 19.29 1.09 5.24
CA VAL A 57 17.96 1.70 5.11
C VAL A 57 17.09 0.80 4.22
N LYS A 58 16.60 -0.29 4.79
CA LYS A 58 15.74 -1.29 4.13
C LYS A 58 14.35 -0.72 3.85
N GLY A 59 13.70 -1.28 2.83
CA GLY A 59 12.33 -0.99 2.49
C GLY A 59 12.14 -0.17 1.23
N ALA A 60 10.96 -0.33 0.64
CA ALA A 60 10.58 0.34 -0.59
C ALA A 60 10.41 1.85 -0.43
N LYS A 61 10.63 2.58 -1.51
CA LYS A 61 10.53 4.05 -1.54
C LYS A 61 9.13 4.50 -1.96
N LEU A 62 8.74 5.68 -1.49
CA LEU A 62 7.69 6.45 -2.14
C LEU A 62 8.17 6.88 -3.55
N PRO A 63 7.25 7.10 -4.52
CA PRO A 63 7.61 7.52 -5.88
C PRO A 63 8.10 8.96 -5.99
N PHE A 64 8.50 9.58 -4.89
CA PHE A 64 8.86 10.99 -4.78
C PHE A 64 10.28 11.14 -4.28
N SER A 65 11.14 11.79 -5.07
CA SER A 65 12.56 11.93 -4.78
C SER A 65 12.84 12.67 -3.47
N LYS A 66 12.01 13.65 -3.13
CA LYS A 66 12.09 14.41 -1.86
C LYS A 66 11.95 13.55 -0.61
N THR A 67 11.33 12.37 -0.74
CA THR A 67 11.09 11.47 0.40
C THR A 67 12.10 10.34 0.50
N HIS A 68 13.00 10.18 -0.47
CA HIS A 68 13.86 9.00 -0.58
C HIS A 68 14.83 8.80 0.59
N ASN A 69 15.20 9.87 1.31
CA ASN A 69 16.02 9.77 2.51
C ASN A 69 15.22 9.99 3.80
N LEU A 70 13.90 10.13 3.67
CA LEU A 70 13.03 10.52 4.79
C LEU A 70 12.06 9.41 5.18
N PHE A 71 11.66 8.56 4.23
CA PHE A 71 10.62 7.55 4.46
C PHE A 71 10.90 6.25 3.69
N ARG A 72 10.57 5.12 4.33
CA ARG A 72 10.61 3.78 3.73
C ARG A 72 9.39 2.96 4.18
N PHE A 73 8.95 2.09 3.28
CA PHE A 73 8.02 1.01 3.60
C PHE A 73 8.83 -0.23 3.95
N ARG A 74 9.09 -0.45 5.24
CA ARG A 74 9.87 -1.59 5.74
C ARG A 74 9.00 -2.82 5.89
N GLN A 75 9.56 -4.00 5.69
CA GLN A 75 8.91 -5.26 6.07
C GLN A 75 8.71 -5.31 7.59
N GLY A 76 7.67 -6.02 8.02
CA GLY A 76 7.26 -6.04 9.43
C GLY A 76 6.39 -4.86 9.86
N GLU A 77 6.09 -3.92 8.97
CA GLU A 77 5.35 -2.72 9.30
C GLU A 77 3.94 -2.66 8.67
N VAL A 78 3.07 -1.89 9.30
CA VAL A 78 1.75 -1.51 8.76
C VAL A 78 1.72 0.00 8.56
N THR A 79 1.39 0.44 7.34
CA THR A 79 1.11 1.85 7.02
C THR A 79 -0.38 2.09 6.87
N LEU A 80 -0.91 2.99 7.68
CA LEU A 80 -2.28 3.49 7.58
C LEU A 80 -2.34 4.64 6.57
N TRP A 81 -3.19 4.49 5.55
CA TRP A 81 -3.46 5.52 4.56
C TRP A 81 -4.82 6.16 4.83
N THR A 82 -4.84 7.42 5.25
CA THR A 82 -6.06 8.14 5.58
C THR A 82 -6.32 9.33 4.66
N GLY A 83 -7.50 9.88 4.79
CA GLY A 83 -7.96 11.05 4.04
C GLY A 83 -9.45 10.95 3.72
N TYR A 84 -10.05 12.06 3.34
CA TYR A 84 -11.48 12.13 3.01
C TYR A 84 -11.85 11.26 1.79
N ASN A 85 -13.13 10.97 1.64
CA ASN A 85 -13.61 10.22 0.48
C ASN A 85 -13.32 10.97 -0.83
N GLY A 86 -12.84 10.24 -1.83
CA GLY A 86 -12.50 10.83 -3.13
C GLY A 86 -11.18 11.60 -3.17
N HIS A 87 -10.38 11.62 -2.08
CA HIS A 87 -9.07 12.28 -2.04
C HIS A 87 -7.93 11.42 -2.60
N LYS A 88 -8.20 10.54 -3.55
CA LYS A 88 -7.21 9.81 -4.37
C LYS A 88 -6.32 8.80 -3.62
N LYS A 89 -6.68 8.34 -2.40
CA LYS A 89 -5.89 7.36 -1.61
C LYS A 89 -5.55 6.09 -2.41
N SER A 90 -6.56 5.39 -2.92
CA SER A 90 -6.38 4.16 -3.72
C SER A 90 -5.58 4.40 -5.01
N MET A 91 -5.66 5.61 -5.56
CA MET A 91 -4.89 6.00 -6.75
C MET A 91 -3.42 6.22 -6.40
N MET A 92 -3.15 6.87 -5.28
CA MET A 92 -1.80 7.06 -4.74
C MET A 92 -1.15 5.71 -4.41
N LEU A 93 -1.90 4.80 -3.78
CA LEU A 93 -1.40 3.44 -3.49
C LEU A 93 -1.07 2.66 -4.75
N GLY A 94 -1.92 2.72 -5.78
CA GLY A 94 -1.61 2.10 -7.08
C GLY A 94 -0.32 2.68 -7.70
N PHE A 95 -0.09 3.99 -7.54
CA PHE A 95 1.12 4.64 -7.99
C PHE A 95 2.36 4.20 -7.21
N CYS A 96 2.25 4.04 -5.88
CA CYS A 96 3.32 3.46 -5.05
C CYS A 96 3.58 1.99 -5.42
N ALA A 97 2.54 1.20 -5.67
CA ALA A 97 2.68 -0.20 -6.04
C ALA A 97 3.52 -0.40 -7.32
N ILE A 98 3.45 0.53 -8.27
CA ILE A 98 4.31 0.49 -9.46
C ILE A 98 5.79 0.61 -9.07
N GLU A 99 6.14 1.45 -8.09
CA GLU A 99 7.52 1.56 -7.61
C GLU A 99 8.00 0.27 -6.92
N PHE A 100 7.14 -0.41 -6.16
CA PHE A 100 7.45 -1.70 -5.55
C PHE A 100 7.72 -2.76 -6.62
N LEU A 101 6.89 -2.81 -7.66
CA LEU A 101 7.08 -3.72 -8.80
C LEU A 101 8.38 -3.44 -9.58
N LYS A 102 8.81 -2.18 -9.68
CA LYS A 102 10.08 -1.82 -10.34
C LYS A 102 11.30 -2.39 -9.64
N VAL A 103 11.26 -2.51 -8.32
CA VAL A 103 12.33 -3.13 -7.52
C VAL A 103 12.10 -4.62 -7.27
N LYS A 104 11.14 -5.23 -7.99
CA LYS A 104 10.83 -6.66 -7.94
C LYS A 104 10.24 -7.12 -6.60
N GLU A 105 9.67 -6.23 -5.83
CA GLU A 105 8.87 -6.57 -4.66
C GLU A 105 7.44 -6.89 -5.10
N LYS A 106 7.00 -8.10 -4.79
CA LYS A 106 5.68 -8.60 -5.20
C LYS A 106 4.57 -7.93 -4.39
N VAL A 107 3.49 -7.56 -5.09
CA VAL A 107 2.36 -6.83 -4.53
C VAL A 107 1.08 -7.64 -4.66
N CYS A 108 0.25 -7.68 -3.60
CA CYS A 108 -1.13 -8.14 -3.67
C CYS A 108 -2.09 -7.00 -3.32
N ILE A 109 -3.10 -6.77 -4.16
CA ILE A 109 -4.10 -5.73 -3.95
C ILE A 109 -5.45 -6.38 -3.65
N ALA A 110 -5.98 -6.17 -2.46
CA ALA A 110 -7.33 -6.52 -2.03
C ALA A 110 -8.19 -5.23 -2.02
N SER A 111 -8.83 -4.92 -3.15
CA SER A 111 -9.73 -3.77 -3.27
C SER A 111 -11.19 -4.24 -3.23
N PHE A 112 -11.88 -3.90 -2.15
CA PHE A 112 -13.29 -4.28 -1.94
C PHE A 112 -14.30 -3.26 -2.46
N GLU A 113 -13.83 -2.09 -2.89
CA GLU A 113 -14.67 -1.01 -3.38
C GLU A 113 -14.62 -0.87 -4.90
N MET A 114 -13.53 -1.30 -5.51
CA MET A 114 -13.31 -1.14 -6.95
C MET A 114 -13.06 -2.49 -7.63
N LYS A 115 -13.71 -2.69 -8.78
CA LYS A 115 -13.47 -3.89 -9.59
C LYS A 115 -12.00 -3.99 -10.01
N PRO A 116 -11.38 -5.17 -9.99
CA PRO A 116 -9.98 -5.40 -10.35
C PRO A 116 -9.58 -4.74 -11.66
N ILE A 117 -10.39 -4.91 -12.69
CA ILE A 117 -10.13 -4.34 -14.01
C ILE A 117 -9.92 -2.82 -13.99
N LYS A 118 -10.66 -2.10 -13.14
CA LYS A 118 -10.51 -0.64 -13.03
C LYS A 118 -9.21 -0.24 -12.34
N THR A 119 -8.77 -1.03 -11.37
CA THR A 119 -7.47 -0.84 -10.70
C THR A 119 -6.34 -1.09 -11.69
N ILE A 120 -6.40 -2.18 -12.45
CA ILE A 120 -5.40 -2.54 -13.46
C ILE A 120 -5.30 -1.47 -14.56
N ILE A 121 -6.43 -1.03 -15.12
CA ILE A 121 -6.46 0.05 -16.14
C ILE A 121 -5.82 1.33 -15.62
N ARG A 122 -6.13 1.70 -14.37
CA ARG A 122 -5.56 2.90 -13.75
C ARG A 122 -4.04 2.77 -13.60
N MET A 123 -3.58 1.66 -13.09
CA MET A 123 -2.14 1.39 -12.93
C MET A 123 -1.43 1.32 -14.28
N ALA A 124 -2.05 0.75 -15.32
CA ALA A 124 -1.51 0.72 -16.67
C ALA A 124 -1.25 2.14 -17.21
N ARG A 125 -2.22 3.05 -17.07
CA ARG A 125 -2.05 4.46 -17.48
C ARG A 125 -0.96 5.16 -16.67
N GLN A 126 -0.89 4.92 -15.37
CA GLN A 126 0.16 5.48 -14.51
C GLN A 126 1.55 4.97 -14.90
N TYR A 127 1.68 3.70 -15.26
CA TYR A 127 2.94 3.08 -15.65
C TYR A 127 3.43 3.56 -17.01
N THR A 128 2.56 3.53 -18.02
CA THR A 128 2.91 3.89 -19.40
C THR A 128 2.91 5.38 -19.68
N HIS A 129 2.49 6.21 -18.71
CA HIS A 129 2.28 7.66 -18.88
C HIS A 129 1.25 7.99 -19.98
N SER A 130 0.32 7.08 -20.25
CA SER A 130 -0.68 7.24 -21.31
C SER A 130 -1.95 7.92 -20.82
N SER A 131 -2.46 8.86 -21.61
CA SER A 131 -3.78 9.45 -21.41
C SER A 131 -4.92 8.52 -21.83
N GLU A 132 -4.63 7.52 -22.66
CA GLU A 132 -5.60 6.59 -23.21
C GLU A 132 -5.38 5.17 -22.69
N CYS A 133 -6.50 4.46 -22.54
CA CYS A 133 -6.47 3.03 -22.23
C CYS A 133 -6.55 2.22 -23.53
N SER A 134 -5.43 2.15 -24.25
CA SER A 134 -5.30 1.33 -25.45
C SER A 134 -4.91 -0.09 -25.12
N TYR A 135 -5.03 -1.00 -26.11
CA TYR A 135 -4.51 -2.36 -26.01
C TYR A 135 -3.00 -2.38 -25.72
N GLU A 136 -2.25 -1.47 -26.30
CA GLU A 136 -0.81 -1.35 -26.12
C GLU A 136 -0.49 -0.92 -24.68
N THR A 137 -1.17 0.10 -24.17
CA THR A 137 -1.05 0.55 -22.77
C THR A 137 -1.24 -0.59 -21.77
N VAL A 138 -2.29 -1.40 -21.97
CA VAL A 138 -2.61 -2.52 -21.09
C VAL A 138 -1.60 -3.66 -21.27
N ALA A 139 -1.20 -3.96 -22.52
CA ALA A 139 -0.23 -5.01 -22.82
C ALA A 139 1.14 -4.73 -22.19
N ASP A 140 1.63 -3.50 -22.30
CA ASP A 140 2.90 -3.08 -21.69
C ASP A 140 2.89 -3.21 -20.17
N PHE A 141 1.80 -2.78 -19.55
CA PHE A 141 1.65 -2.93 -18.10
C PHE A 141 1.53 -4.40 -17.68
N MET A 142 0.75 -5.22 -18.38
CA MET A 142 0.63 -6.64 -18.09
C MET A 142 1.97 -7.37 -18.22
N GLN A 143 2.75 -7.05 -19.25
CA GLN A 143 4.09 -7.63 -19.42
C GLN A 143 5.03 -7.23 -18.25
N PHE A 144 4.95 -6.00 -17.80
CA PHE A 144 5.74 -5.49 -16.68
C PHE A 144 5.34 -6.14 -15.34
N ALA A 145 4.02 -6.27 -15.09
CA ALA A 145 3.48 -6.64 -13.79
C ALA A 145 3.14 -8.14 -13.64
N ALA A 146 3.21 -8.91 -14.72
CA ALA A 146 2.65 -10.26 -14.82
C ALA A 146 3.09 -11.25 -13.73
N SER A 147 4.35 -11.19 -13.31
CA SER A 147 4.92 -12.11 -12.31
C SER A 147 4.80 -11.61 -10.87
N ASP A 148 4.56 -10.33 -10.68
CA ASP A 148 4.81 -9.67 -9.40
C ASP A 148 3.57 -8.94 -8.83
N LEU A 149 2.50 -8.77 -9.63
CA LEU A 149 1.24 -8.17 -9.20
C LEU A 149 0.12 -9.21 -9.12
N TYR A 150 -0.46 -9.33 -7.95
CA TYR A 150 -1.62 -10.17 -7.66
C TYR A 150 -2.81 -9.29 -7.27
N VAL A 151 -4.01 -9.74 -7.61
CA VAL A 151 -5.25 -9.06 -7.21
C VAL A 151 -6.16 -10.07 -6.54
N PHE A 152 -6.55 -9.81 -5.31
CA PHE A 152 -7.56 -10.61 -4.63
C PHE A 152 -8.94 -10.16 -5.12
N ASP A 153 -9.56 -10.97 -5.98
CA ASP A 153 -10.86 -10.67 -6.60
C ASP A 153 -12.01 -11.05 -5.67
N HIS A 154 -12.29 -10.18 -4.72
CA HIS A 154 -13.46 -10.27 -3.85
C HIS A 154 -14.16 -8.91 -3.80
N GLN A 155 -15.47 -8.91 -4.00
CA GLN A 155 -16.30 -7.71 -3.93
C GLN A 155 -17.24 -7.78 -2.72
N GLY A 156 -17.34 -6.66 -2.00
CA GLY A 156 -18.23 -6.54 -0.84
C GLY A 156 -17.51 -6.69 0.50
N ASN A 157 -18.25 -7.15 1.50
CA ASN A 157 -17.71 -7.33 2.85
C ASN A 157 -16.98 -8.66 2.97
N LEU A 158 -15.86 -8.66 3.66
CA LEU A 158 -15.04 -9.84 3.90
C LEU A 158 -14.89 -10.05 5.41
N ASN A 159 -14.89 -11.32 5.84
CA ASN A 159 -14.56 -11.68 7.21
C ASN A 159 -13.06 -11.48 7.45
N ALA A 160 -12.70 -10.94 8.62
CA ALA A 160 -11.31 -10.68 9.00
C ALA A 160 -10.45 -11.96 8.98
N SER A 161 -10.94 -13.08 9.50
CA SER A 161 -10.20 -14.34 9.50
C SER A 161 -9.84 -14.81 8.09
N ARG A 162 -10.77 -14.68 7.14
CA ARG A 162 -10.50 -15.02 5.75
C ARG A 162 -9.46 -14.09 5.11
N LEU A 163 -9.50 -12.80 5.46
CA LEU A 163 -8.46 -11.86 4.97
C LEU A 163 -7.08 -12.22 5.53
N TYR A 164 -6.99 -12.59 6.80
CA TYR A 164 -5.72 -13.06 7.38
C TYR A 164 -5.18 -14.28 6.64
N ALA A 165 -6.04 -15.25 6.32
CA ALA A 165 -5.66 -16.42 5.54
C ALA A 165 -5.15 -16.06 4.14
N VAL A 166 -5.81 -15.11 3.46
CA VAL A 166 -5.36 -14.59 2.15
C VAL A 166 -4.00 -13.91 2.25
N ILE A 167 -3.78 -13.07 3.27
CA ILE A 167 -2.49 -12.42 3.52
C ILE A 167 -1.41 -13.48 3.74
N TYR A 168 -1.69 -14.45 4.60
CA TYR A 168 -0.76 -15.53 4.93
C TYR A 168 -0.35 -16.33 3.68
N TYR A 169 -1.35 -16.78 2.90
CA TYR A 169 -1.11 -17.50 1.65
C TYR A 169 -0.30 -16.65 0.65
N SER A 170 -0.67 -15.39 0.48
CA SER A 170 0.01 -14.49 -0.45
C SER A 170 1.48 -14.29 -0.09
N ALA A 171 1.80 -14.18 1.19
CA ALA A 171 3.17 -14.04 1.66
C ALA A 171 3.97 -15.34 1.51
N LYS A 172 3.42 -16.48 1.97
CA LYS A 172 4.16 -17.75 2.03
C LYS A 172 4.27 -18.43 0.68
N GLU A 173 3.18 -18.49 -0.09
CA GLU A 173 3.15 -19.27 -1.34
C GLU A 173 3.48 -18.42 -2.57
N LEU A 174 3.07 -17.13 -2.58
CA LEU A 174 3.31 -16.26 -3.72
C LEU A 174 4.54 -15.36 -3.54
N GLY A 175 5.05 -15.23 -2.32
CA GLY A 175 6.19 -14.39 -1.98
C GLY A 175 5.87 -12.89 -2.02
N VAL A 176 4.62 -12.52 -1.74
CA VAL A 176 4.18 -11.12 -1.67
C VAL A 176 4.90 -10.40 -0.55
N LYS A 177 5.45 -9.22 -0.84
CA LYS A 177 6.12 -8.33 0.11
C LYS A 177 5.29 -7.12 0.48
N HIS A 178 4.36 -6.70 -0.37
CA HIS A 178 3.43 -5.61 -0.08
C HIS A 178 1.98 -6.08 -0.24
N PHE A 179 1.20 -6.00 0.83
CA PHE A 179 -0.21 -6.34 0.80
C PHE A 179 -1.08 -5.09 1.02
N ILE A 180 -1.95 -4.76 0.06
CA ILE A 180 -2.79 -3.56 0.08
C ILE A 180 -4.23 -3.95 0.39
N ILE A 181 -4.81 -3.34 1.44
CA ILE A 181 -6.20 -3.52 1.88
C ILE A 181 -6.97 -2.20 1.65
N ASP A 182 -7.91 -2.18 0.73
CA ASP A 182 -8.71 -1.00 0.39
C ASP A 182 -10.21 -1.34 0.41
N SER A 183 -10.92 -1.12 1.52
CA SER A 183 -10.61 -0.39 2.73
C SER A 183 -10.99 -1.17 4.00
N LEU A 184 -10.52 -0.72 5.18
CA LEU A 184 -10.85 -1.28 6.49
C LEU A 184 -12.37 -1.46 6.72
N MET A 185 -13.17 -0.48 6.29
CA MET A 185 -14.62 -0.46 6.50
C MET A 185 -15.37 -1.59 5.79
N ARG A 186 -14.73 -2.30 4.86
CA ARG A 186 -15.30 -3.47 4.18
C ARG A 186 -15.01 -4.78 4.91
N VAL A 187 -14.04 -4.75 5.81
CA VAL A 187 -13.67 -5.90 6.65
C VAL A 187 -14.37 -5.80 8.02
N ILE A 188 -14.28 -4.64 8.65
CA ILE A 188 -14.96 -4.34 9.91
C ILE A 188 -15.97 -3.22 9.65
N ALA A 189 -17.22 -3.61 9.38
CA ALA A 189 -18.30 -2.66 9.14
C ALA A 189 -18.85 -2.08 10.45
N GLY A 190 -19.03 -0.76 10.48
CA GLY A 190 -19.57 -0.02 11.63
C GLY A 190 -18.52 0.94 12.22
N GLU A 191 -18.89 2.23 12.27
CA GLU A 191 -18.00 3.29 12.79
C GLU A 191 -17.85 3.22 14.32
N ASP A 192 -18.75 2.54 15.00
CA ASP A 192 -18.85 2.33 16.45
C ASP A 192 -18.13 1.07 16.96
N LYS A 193 -17.64 0.22 16.04
CA LYS A 193 -16.92 -1.02 16.36
C LYS A 193 -15.44 -0.80 16.68
N TYR A 194 -15.15 0.11 17.57
CA TYR A 194 -13.77 0.54 17.89
C TYR A 194 -12.85 -0.60 18.34
N ASN A 195 -13.35 -1.48 19.19
CA ASN A 195 -12.57 -2.61 19.69
C ASN A 195 -12.25 -3.61 18.58
N GLU A 196 -13.25 -3.98 17.76
CA GLU A 196 -13.06 -4.89 16.64
C GLU A 196 -12.05 -4.31 15.61
N GLN A 197 -12.13 -3.00 15.33
CA GLN A 197 -11.20 -2.32 14.44
C GLN A 197 -9.78 -2.30 15.03
N LYS A 198 -9.65 -2.04 16.33
CA LYS A 198 -8.37 -2.07 17.04
C LYS A 198 -7.75 -3.48 16.97
N ASP A 199 -8.52 -4.51 17.35
CA ASP A 199 -8.05 -5.88 17.37
C ASP A 199 -7.63 -6.35 15.97
N PHE A 200 -8.38 -5.95 14.95
CA PHE A 200 -8.04 -6.21 13.56
C PHE A 200 -6.68 -5.60 13.18
N VAL A 201 -6.44 -4.33 13.52
CA VAL A 201 -5.18 -3.64 13.23
C VAL A 201 -4.02 -4.27 14.00
N VAL A 202 -4.21 -4.64 15.26
CA VAL A 202 -3.20 -5.37 16.05
C VAL A 202 -2.83 -6.69 15.37
N GLN A 203 -3.82 -7.45 14.89
CA GLN A 203 -3.54 -8.70 14.15
C GLN A 203 -2.82 -8.45 12.82
N LEU A 204 -3.14 -7.38 12.10
CA LEU A 204 -2.38 -7.02 10.90
C LEU A 204 -0.92 -6.70 11.23
N CYS A 205 -0.65 -6.01 12.34
CA CYS A 205 0.72 -5.73 12.78
C CYS A 205 1.49 -7.02 13.12
N ASN A 206 0.84 -7.95 13.82
CA ASN A 206 1.44 -9.26 14.11
C ASN A 206 1.75 -10.03 12.84
N LEU A 207 0.81 -10.09 11.89
CA LEU A 207 1.02 -10.76 10.60
C LEU A 207 2.14 -10.11 9.78
N ALA A 208 2.22 -8.77 9.78
CA ALA A 208 3.29 -8.07 9.08
C ALA A 208 4.67 -8.50 9.59
N ILE A 209 4.84 -8.57 10.92
CA ILE A 209 6.08 -9.00 11.59
C ILE A 209 6.36 -10.48 11.32
N GLU A 210 5.37 -11.35 11.53
CA GLU A 210 5.50 -12.80 11.36
C GLU A 210 5.89 -13.20 9.93
N LEU A 211 5.29 -12.53 8.95
CA LEU A 211 5.45 -12.85 7.53
C LEU A 211 6.56 -12.06 6.83
N ASP A 212 7.19 -11.13 7.54
CA ASP A 212 8.18 -10.20 6.97
C ASP A 212 7.66 -9.51 5.70
N ILE A 213 6.49 -8.88 5.81
CA ILE A 213 5.82 -8.14 4.74
C ILE A 213 5.43 -6.74 5.19
N HIS A 214 5.16 -5.84 4.23
CA HIS A 214 4.55 -4.54 4.50
C HIS A 214 3.06 -4.57 4.20
N ILE A 215 2.21 -4.15 5.14
CA ILE A 215 0.76 -4.05 4.93
C ILE A 215 0.35 -2.59 4.80
N HIS A 216 -0.35 -2.27 3.72
CA HIS A 216 -0.95 -0.97 3.47
C HIS A 216 -2.45 -1.04 3.76
N LEU A 217 -2.92 -0.31 4.77
CA LEU A 217 -4.31 -0.28 5.17
C LEU A 217 -4.94 1.06 4.82
N VAL A 218 -5.93 1.06 3.93
CA VAL A 218 -6.70 2.26 3.60
C VAL A 218 -7.85 2.44 4.58
N HIS A 219 -7.98 3.64 5.09
CA HIS A 219 -9.09 4.02 5.96
C HIS A 219 -9.57 5.44 5.64
N HIS A 220 -10.83 5.71 5.98
CA HIS A 220 -11.44 7.02 5.75
C HIS A 220 -11.37 7.88 7.01
N THR A 221 -11.17 9.18 6.82
CA THR A 221 -11.31 10.15 7.91
C THR A 221 -12.78 10.46 8.17
N LYS A 222 -13.07 10.93 9.39
CA LYS A 222 -14.38 11.52 9.73
C LYS A 222 -14.65 12.71 8.81
N LYS A 223 -15.93 13.00 8.60
CA LYS A 223 -16.33 14.26 7.95
C LYS A 223 -15.83 15.43 8.80
N GLY A 224 -15.11 16.35 8.19
CA GLY A 224 -14.52 17.52 8.84
C GLY A 224 -14.34 18.65 7.84
N LYS A 225 -13.42 19.56 8.12
CA LYS A 225 -13.05 20.62 7.18
C LYS A 225 -12.23 20.02 6.03
N GLU A 226 -12.92 19.67 4.94
CA GLU A 226 -12.28 19.04 3.75
C GLU A 226 -11.27 19.96 3.04
N ASN A 227 -11.25 21.25 3.38
CA ASN A 227 -10.36 22.27 2.76
C ASN A 227 -8.91 22.22 3.28
N GLU A 228 -8.62 21.36 4.27
CA GLU A 228 -7.29 21.18 4.83
C GLU A 228 -6.97 19.69 4.99
N PRO A 229 -5.68 19.30 4.95
CA PRO A 229 -5.29 17.94 5.31
C PRO A 229 -5.75 17.58 6.73
N SER A 230 -6.33 16.41 6.87
CA SER A 230 -6.66 15.84 8.18
C SER A 230 -5.38 15.51 8.97
N ASN A 231 -5.54 15.04 10.20
CA ASN A 231 -4.47 14.48 11.02
C ASN A 231 -4.80 13.02 11.39
N ARG A 232 -3.85 12.30 11.99
CA ARG A 232 -4.02 10.87 12.35
C ARG A 232 -5.19 10.59 13.29
N TYR A 233 -5.60 11.58 14.09
CA TYR A 233 -6.72 11.44 15.02
C TYR A 233 -8.09 11.63 14.35
N ASP A 234 -8.11 12.15 13.12
CA ASP A 234 -9.34 12.30 12.33
C ASP A 234 -9.79 10.99 11.64
N ALA A 235 -9.00 9.93 11.74
CA ALA A 235 -9.39 8.62 11.23
C ALA A 235 -10.74 8.21 11.84
N LYS A 236 -11.64 7.70 11.00
CA LYS A 236 -12.94 7.19 11.47
C LYS A 236 -12.69 6.02 12.42
N GLY A 237 -13.37 6.01 13.56
CA GLY A 237 -13.20 4.99 14.56
C GLY A 237 -12.33 5.42 15.72
N SER A 238 -11.50 4.54 16.21
CA SER A 238 -10.68 4.73 17.41
C SER A 238 -9.33 5.38 17.06
N GLY A 239 -8.90 6.34 17.88
CA GLY A 239 -7.50 6.80 17.89
C GLY A 239 -6.50 5.63 18.06
N ALA A 240 -6.96 4.56 18.68
CA ALA A 240 -6.19 3.32 18.83
C ALA A 240 -5.78 2.67 17.51
N ILE A 241 -6.48 2.92 16.38
CA ILE A 241 -6.03 2.46 15.05
C ILE A 241 -4.69 3.13 14.71
N SER A 242 -4.65 4.46 14.81
CA SER A 242 -3.44 5.25 14.51
C SER A 242 -2.30 4.97 15.50
N ASP A 243 -2.62 4.66 16.75
CA ASP A 243 -1.63 4.36 17.76
C ASP A 243 -0.92 3.02 17.53
N ASN A 244 -1.64 2.02 17.02
CA ASN A 244 -1.09 0.67 16.80
C ASN A 244 -0.27 0.53 15.52
N VAL A 245 -0.60 1.24 14.44
CA VAL A 245 0.16 1.15 13.19
C VAL A 245 1.57 1.74 13.33
N HIS A 246 2.48 1.32 12.45
CA HIS A 246 3.84 1.82 12.42
C HIS A 246 3.94 3.20 11.76
N ASN A 247 3.26 3.36 10.63
CA ASN A 247 3.27 4.61 9.87
C ASN A 247 1.85 5.10 9.59
N SER A 248 1.69 6.42 9.47
CA SER A 248 0.44 7.06 9.05
C SER A 248 0.71 8.07 7.95
N LEU A 249 0.14 7.82 6.77
CA LEU A 249 0.19 8.69 5.61
C LEU A 249 -1.20 9.23 5.30
N ILE A 250 -1.28 10.54 5.08
CA ILE A 250 -2.52 11.24 4.79
C ILE A 250 -2.47 11.75 3.36
N VAL A 251 -3.49 11.43 2.57
CA VAL A 251 -3.67 11.94 1.21
C VAL A 251 -4.80 12.95 1.21
N TRP A 252 -4.47 14.18 0.91
CA TRP A 252 -5.44 15.25 0.74
C TRP A 252 -5.42 15.76 -0.71
N SER A 253 -6.59 16.06 -1.28
CA SER A 253 -6.73 16.65 -2.62
C SER A 253 -7.48 17.96 -2.55
N ASN A 254 -6.98 18.96 -3.25
CA ASN A 254 -7.63 20.25 -3.50
C ASN A 254 -8.79 20.05 -4.47
N LYS A 255 -9.96 19.69 -3.94
CA LYS A 255 -11.17 19.47 -4.77
C LYS A 255 -11.74 20.77 -5.32
N ASP A 256 -11.65 21.84 -4.55
CA ASP A 256 -12.18 23.15 -4.89
C ASP A 256 -11.28 23.90 -5.87
N LYS A 257 -10.12 23.31 -6.22
CA LYS A 257 -9.13 23.88 -7.14
C LYS A 257 -8.71 25.30 -6.77
N GLU A 258 -8.52 25.53 -5.48
CA GLU A 258 -7.97 26.80 -4.98
C GLU A 258 -6.58 27.02 -5.59
N PRO A 259 -6.35 28.14 -6.34
CA PRO A 259 -5.13 28.31 -7.13
C PRO A 259 -3.84 28.34 -6.33
N GLU A 260 -3.93 28.75 -5.06
CA GLU A 260 -2.77 28.88 -4.15
C GLU A 260 -2.39 27.56 -3.48
N LYS A 261 -3.23 26.52 -3.60
CA LYS A 261 -2.98 25.22 -2.98
C LYS A 261 -2.52 24.21 -4.02
N PRO A 262 -1.62 23.28 -3.63
CA PRO A 262 -1.26 22.17 -4.50
C PRO A 262 -2.47 21.26 -4.79
N ASP A 263 -2.45 20.54 -5.91
CA ASP A 263 -3.53 19.62 -6.27
C ASP A 263 -3.68 18.50 -5.24
N VAL A 264 -2.56 18.03 -4.69
CA VAL A 264 -2.51 16.96 -3.71
C VAL A 264 -1.41 17.24 -2.68
N ILE A 265 -1.70 16.93 -1.42
CA ILE A 265 -0.71 16.87 -0.34
C ILE A 265 -0.62 15.43 0.14
N LEU A 266 0.61 14.89 0.16
CA LEU A 266 0.94 13.68 0.88
C LEU A 266 1.67 14.07 2.16
N LYS A 267 1.07 13.74 3.31
CA LYS A 267 1.60 14.06 4.63
C LYS A 267 1.98 12.77 5.36
N CYS A 268 3.19 12.68 5.86
CA CYS A 268 3.59 11.71 6.86
C CYS A 268 3.27 12.29 8.24
N ASP A 269 2.32 11.70 8.93
CA ASP A 269 1.82 12.17 10.24
C ASP A 269 2.27 11.24 11.38
N LYS A 270 2.91 10.14 11.06
CA LYS A 270 3.58 9.21 11.97
C LYS A 270 4.54 8.32 11.21
N GLN A 271 5.69 8.07 11.79
CA GLN A 271 6.66 7.09 11.33
C GLN A 271 7.42 6.56 12.55
N ARG A 272 7.37 5.25 12.81
CA ARG A 272 7.95 4.67 14.03
C ARG A 272 9.47 4.51 13.94
N GLU A 273 9.96 4.07 12.77
CA GLU A 273 11.37 3.80 12.50
C GLU A 273 12.07 4.96 11.77
N GLY A 274 11.60 6.17 11.95
CA GLY A 274 12.19 7.37 11.35
C GLY A 274 11.70 8.64 12.01
N GLU A 275 12.42 9.72 11.79
CA GLU A 275 12.16 11.02 12.45
C GLU A 275 11.29 11.96 11.62
N TRP A 276 11.07 11.66 10.32
CA TRP A 276 10.38 12.59 9.45
C TRP A 276 8.86 12.52 9.64
N GLU A 277 8.31 13.59 10.19
CA GLU A 277 6.89 13.93 10.10
C GLU A 277 6.76 15.23 9.31
N GLY A 278 6.18 15.16 8.12
CA GLY A 278 6.14 16.31 7.22
C GLY A 278 5.22 16.08 6.03
N SER A 279 5.21 17.01 5.08
CA SER A 279 4.37 16.89 3.89
C SER A 279 5.10 17.27 2.62
N ILE A 280 4.64 16.71 1.51
CA ILE A 280 5.06 17.10 0.16
C ILE A 280 3.86 17.54 -0.65
N ALA A 281 4.07 18.61 -1.42
CA ALA A 281 3.11 19.15 -2.38
C ALA A 281 3.28 18.46 -3.73
N LEU A 282 2.16 18.05 -4.33
CA LEU A 282 2.12 17.32 -5.58
C LEU A 282 1.14 17.99 -6.55
N SER A 283 1.49 18.03 -7.82
CA SER A 283 0.54 18.23 -8.91
C SER A 283 -0.05 16.90 -9.35
N PHE A 284 -1.26 16.93 -9.87
CA PHE A 284 -1.97 15.76 -10.35
C PHE A 284 -2.32 15.88 -11.82
N ASP A 285 -1.70 15.06 -12.64
CA ASP A 285 -2.06 14.92 -14.04
C ASP A 285 -3.26 13.97 -14.19
N ALA A 286 -4.43 14.52 -14.44
CA ALA A 286 -5.65 13.75 -14.64
C ALA A 286 -5.63 12.91 -15.93
N SER A 287 -4.84 13.29 -16.92
CA SER A 287 -4.73 12.57 -18.20
C SER A 287 -4.04 11.22 -18.03
N THR A 288 -2.95 11.15 -17.29
CA THR A 288 -2.16 9.95 -17.02
C THR A 288 -2.43 9.36 -15.62
N MET A 289 -3.23 10.05 -14.80
CA MET A 289 -3.53 9.70 -13.40
C MET A 289 -2.28 9.67 -12.49
N ARG A 290 -1.26 10.46 -12.81
CA ARG A 290 0.02 10.49 -12.10
C ARG A 290 0.13 11.67 -11.15
N PHE A 291 1.00 11.49 -10.17
CA PHE A 291 1.38 12.52 -9.21
C PHE A 291 2.82 12.94 -9.49
N ASN A 292 3.06 14.23 -9.54
CA ASN A 292 4.40 14.80 -9.77
C ASN A 292 4.77 15.73 -8.62
N GLU A 293 6.04 15.72 -8.23
CA GLU A 293 6.55 16.63 -7.20
C GLU A 293 6.47 18.08 -7.67
N MET A 294 5.93 18.95 -6.84
CA MET A 294 6.01 20.38 -7.04
C MET A 294 7.31 20.88 -6.42
N PHE A 295 8.21 21.41 -7.23
CA PHE A 295 9.39 22.09 -6.72
C PHE A 295 8.97 23.53 -6.41
N SER A 296 9.12 23.96 -5.17
CA SER A 296 9.07 25.40 -4.88
C SER A 296 10.21 26.05 -5.63
N GLU A 297 9.93 26.96 -6.55
CA GLU A 297 10.94 27.92 -6.97
C GLU A 297 11.51 28.54 -5.70
N ARG A 298 12.79 28.34 -5.44
CA ARG A 298 13.46 29.12 -4.41
C ARG A 298 13.28 30.57 -4.86
N SER A 299 12.46 31.33 -4.12
CA SER A 299 12.51 32.77 -4.17
C SER A 299 13.94 33.13 -3.76
N GLY A 300 14.77 33.35 -4.78
CA GLY A 300 16.09 33.93 -4.61
C GLY A 300 15.89 35.36 -4.14
N ALA A 301 16.38 35.69 -3.00
CA ALA A 301 16.82 37.02 -2.59
C ALA A 301 17.95 36.81 -1.59
#